data_e83c6bc49b9f38e077bacca36bd6f86b
#
_entry.id   e83c6bc49b9f38e077bacca36bd6f86b
#
_cell.length_a   1.000
_cell.length_b   1.000
_cell.length_c   1.000
_cell.angle_alpha   90.00
_cell.angle_beta   90.00
_cell.angle_gamma   90.00
#
_symmetry.space_group_name_H-M   'P 1'
#
loop_
_entity.id
_entity.type
_entity.pdbx_description
1 polymer ?
#
loop_
_entity_poly.entity_id
_entity_poly.type
_entity_poly.pdbx_seq_one_letter_code
_entity_poly.pdbx_strand_id
1 'polypeptide(L)'
;MTLGRRGFLGAVLAASAGGCATAARRTLRSDVFIAGAGPAGFVAAVAAARNGAKVTLAESFGFPGGMATAGLVGPISKFNFGGRRVVGGIAWEFVERLVALGGAIADLPKGNVPFEAEVYRRVAREMLEEAGVRCLWQTQVCGEPELAPDGAVRAVTLSTGGFLTRLEANRFVDCTASGALVGHHGFGGFRSEKGAAQPLSLCFVLGGVDTEKARVLVRNDNERSRNPVLRAALEKAMKAGRIRSFGGPWAVWGSTIRPGFVSVNATRAEASDVTDPVEIADATARMRRDIPILVDVMREADPAFRGAWLAETAAASGFRECREIAALHRVTAAEFASGEDVPDAIALAAHPMDRHIAGTSGQSLTFLERPGVIPLSALVSAKCPNLLAAGGLVAAEAAPFASMRVQAQCMATGQAAGVAAAFRPDEDVRRLDFAAVRHLCETQGAITQTT
;
A
#
# COMPACT_ATOMS: atom_id res chain seq x y z
N MET A 1 -37.13 -55.97 20.58
CA MET A 1 -35.73 -55.88 20.10
C MET A 1 -35.21 -54.47 20.41
N THR A 2 -34.50 -54.36 21.52
CA THR A 2 -33.92 -53.09 21.99
C THR A 2 -32.51 -52.97 21.43
N LEU A 3 -32.30 -52.03 20.50
CA LEU A 3 -30.98 -51.68 20.01
C LEU A 3 -30.19 -50.98 21.14
N GLY A 4 -29.11 -51.56 21.57
CA GLY A 4 -28.31 -51.11 22.68
C GLY A 4 -27.59 -49.79 22.38
N ARG A 5 -27.43 -48.96 23.43
CA ARG A 5 -26.79 -47.62 23.43
C ARG A 5 -25.37 -47.59 22.75
N ARG A 6 -24.72 -48.71 22.56
CA ARG A 6 -23.40 -48.79 21.90
C ARG A 6 -23.47 -48.71 20.35
N GLY A 7 -24.59 -49.07 19.74
CA GLY A 7 -24.79 -48.94 18.30
C GLY A 7 -25.07 -47.50 17.82
N PHE A 8 -25.66 -46.66 18.70
CA PHE A 8 -26.02 -45.27 18.38
C PHE A 8 -24.79 -44.36 18.41
N LEU A 9 -23.84 -44.58 19.32
CA LEU A 9 -22.60 -43.83 19.41
C LEU A 9 -21.63 -44.07 18.23
N GLY A 10 -21.63 -45.28 17.67
CA GLY A 10 -20.81 -45.60 16.50
C GLY A 10 -21.31 -44.93 15.20
N ALA A 11 -22.63 -44.78 15.05
CA ALA A 11 -23.21 -44.13 13.86
C ALA A 11 -23.09 -42.58 13.90
N VAL A 12 -23.04 -42.00 15.08
CA VAL A 12 -22.84 -40.52 15.23
C VAL A 12 -21.37 -40.13 15.03
N LEU A 13 -20.40 -40.99 15.40
CA LEU A 13 -18.98 -40.74 15.17
C LEU A 13 -18.55 -40.95 13.71
N ALA A 14 -19.25 -41.75 12.93
CA ALA A 14 -18.97 -41.92 11.49
C ALA A 14 -19.57 -40.80 10.63
N ALA A 15 -20.60 -40.07 11.12
CA ALA A 15 -21.19 -38.92 10.43
C ALA A 15 -20.40 -37.62 10.66
N SER A 16 -19.54 -37.51 11.67
CA SER A 16 -18.75 -36.33 11.98
C SER A 16 -17.37 -36.28 11.30
N ALA A 17 -16.97 -37.38 10.62
CA ALA A 17 -15.72 -37.45 9.84
C ALA A 17 -15.92 -37.04 8.35
N GLY A 18 -17.13 -36.68 7.95
CA GLY A 18 -17.38 -35.99 6.69
C GLY A 18 -16.88 -34.54 6.82
N GLY A 19 -15.57 -34.36 6.74
CA GLY A 19 -14.98 -33.03 6.63
C GLY A 19 -15.73 -32.27 5.56
N CYS A 20 -16.18 -31.08 5.89
CA CYS A 20 -16.74 -30.12 4.94
C CYS A 20 -15.60 -29.75 3.96
N ALA A 21 -15.30 -30.67 3.04
CA ALA A 21 -14.56 -30.35 1.83
C ALA A 21 -15.49 -29.42 1.04
N THR A 22 -15.41 -28.13 1.32
CA THR A 22 -15.98 -27.11 0.44
C THR A 22 -15.22 -27.23 -0.88
N ALA A 23 -15.71 -28.10 -1.77
CA ALA A 23 -15.23 -28.19 -3.13
C ALA A 23 -15.25 -26.77 -3.70
N ALA A 24 -14.10 -26.30 -4.19
CA ALA A 24 -14.01 -24.99 -4.84
C ALA A 24 -15.11 -24.93 -5.90
N ARG A 25 -16.12 -24.08 -5.68
CA ARG A 25 -17.35 -24.06 -6.51
C ARG A 25 -17.07 -23.64 -7.95
N ARG A 26 -15.96 -22.96 -8.22
CA ARG A 26 -15.59 -22.44 -9.54
C ARG A 26 -14.08 -22.25 -9.66
N THR A 27 -13.53 -22.64 -10.81
CA THR A 27 -12.17 -22.24 -11.20
C THR A 27 -12.24 -21.06 -12.13
N LEU A 28 -11.63 -19.93 -11.76
CA LEU A 28 -11.42 -18.77 -12.62
C LEU A 28 -10.10 -18.91 -13.37
N ARG A 29 -10.01 -18.27 -14.54
CA ARG A 29 -8.78 -18.22 -15.34
C ARG A 29 -8.52 -16.80 -15.82
N SER A 30 -7.25 -16.43 -15.85
CA SER A 30 -6.75 -15.14 -16.32
C SER A 30 -5.35 -15.31 -16.91
N ASP A 31 -4.90 -14.34 -17.70
CA ASP A 31 -3.50 -14.29 -18.09
C ASP A 31 -2.66 -13.76 -16.92
N VAL A 32 -3.15 -12.71 -16.25
CA VAL A 32 -2.50 -12.08 -15.11
C VAL A 32 -3.46 -12.01 -13.91
N PHE A 33 -2.97 -12.44 -12.76
CA PHE A 33 -3.65 -12.25 -11.47
C PHE A 33 -2.92 -11.19 -10.64
N ILE A 34 -3.66 -10.19 -10.15
CA ILE A 34 -3.16 -9.14 -9.26
C ILE A 34 -3.80 -9.34 -7.88
N ALA A 35 -2.98 -9.48 -6.85
CA ALA A 35 -3.43 -9.55 -5.47
C ALA A 35 -3.31 -8.15 -4.81
N GLY A 36 -4.45 -7.58 -4.37
CA GLY A 36 -4.54 -6.27 -3.75
C GLY A 36 -4.77 -5.13 -4.75
N ALA A 37 -5.73 -4.24 -4.46
CA ALA A 37 -6.06 -3.05 -5.26
C ALA A 37 -5.61 -1.74 -4.59
N GLY A 38 -4.53 -1.76 -3.82
CA GLY A 38 -3.85 -0.57 -3.32
C GLY A 38 -3.26 0.26 -4.46
N PRO A 39 -2.53 1.37 -4.17
CA PRO A 39 -1.94 2.24 -5.20
C PRO A 39 -1.14 1.48 -6.27
N ALA A 40 -0.35 0.48 -5.87
CA ALA A 40 0.39 -0.35 -6.82
C ALA A 40 -0.53 -1.28 -7.63
N GLY A 41 -1.47 -1.95 -6.96
CA GLY A 41 -2.23 -3.03 -7.59
C GLY A 41 -3.26 -2.55 -8.62
N PHE A 42 -3.99 -1.45 -8.36
CA PHE A 42 -4.91 -0.96 -9.37
C PHE A 42 -4.17 -0.46 -10.62
N VAL A 43 -3.01 0.19 -10.44
CA VAL A 43 -2.17 0.63 -11.57
C VAL A 43 -1.57 -0.56 -12.30
N ALA A 44 -1.10 -1.60 -11.58
CA ALA A 44 -0.60 -2.83 -12.20
C ALA A 44 -1.67 -3.53 -13.04
N ALA A 45 -2.90 -3.58 -12.54
CA ALA A 45 -4.02 -4.19 -13.26
C ALA A 45 -4.36 -3.41 -14.55
N VAL A 46 -4.44 -2.08 -14.46
CA VAL A 46 -4.65 -1.21 -15.62
C VAL A 46 -3.51 -1.36 -16.63
N ALA A 47 -2.26 -1.36 -16.16
CA ALA A 47 -1.09 -1.52 -17.03
C ALA A 47 -1.09 -2.86 -17.75
N ALA A 48 -1.30 -3.97 -17.03
CA ALA A 48 -1.34 -5.30 -17.63
C ALA A 48 -2.48 -5.42 -18.67
N ALA A 49 -3.67 -4.92 -18.35
CA ALA A 49 -4.81 -4.97 -19.24
C ALA A 49 -4.62 -4.12 -20.51
N ARG A 50 -4.04 -2.92 -20.39
CA ARG A 50 -3.68 -2.06 -21.53
C ARG A 50 -2.61 -2.69 -22.44
N ASN A 51 -1.82 -3.63 -21.92
CA ASN A 51 -0.88 -4.44 -22.70
C ASN A 51 -1.48 -5.77 -23.20
N GLY A 52 -2.81 -5.89 -23.22
CA GLY A 52 -3.57 -6.98 -23.84
C GLY A 52 -3.83 -8.20 -22.96
N ALA A 53 -3.42 -8.21 -21.70
CA ALA A 53 -3.65 -9.34 -20.81
C ALA A 53 -5.11 -9.36 -20.29
N LYS A 54 -5.68 -10.56 -20.16
CA LYS A 54 -6.92 -10.76 -19.38
C LYS A 54 -6.58 -10.76 -17.91
N VAL A 55 -6.96 -9.68 -17.20
CA VAL A 55 -6.59 -9.46 -15.81
C VAL A 55 -7.74 -9.77 -14.86
N THR A 56 -7.43 -10.49 -13.76
CA THR A 56 -8.28 -10.56 -12.59
C THR A 56 -7.54 -9.93 -11.41
N LEU A 57 -8.21 -9.01 -10.72
CA LEU A 57 -7.74 -8.32 -9.51
C LEU A 57 -8.60 -8.77 -8.32
N ALA A 58 -7.99 -9.14 -7.20
CA ALA A 58 -8.69 -9.42 -5.94
C ALA A 58 -8.32 -8.40 -4.87
N GLU A 59 -9.32 -7.87 -4.16
CA GLU A 59 -9.16 -6.87 -3.10
C GLU A 59 -10.04 -7.21 -1.90
N SER A 60 -9.47 -7.16 -0.70
CA SER A 60 -10.15 -7.46 0.57
C SER A 60 -11.22 -6.42 0.96
N PHE A 61 -11.07 -5.18 0.53
CA PHE A 61 -12.10 -4.15 0.68
C PHE A 61 -13.11 -4.18 -0.47
N GLY A 62 -14.25 -3.50 -0.29
CA GLY A 62 -15.25 -3.32 -1.33
C GLY A 62 -14.91 -2.27 -2.39
N PHE A 63 -13.68 -1.73 -2.38
CA PHE A 63 -13.24 -0.61 -3.20
C PHE A 63 -11.72 -0.56 -3.32
N PRO A 64 -11.17 0.08 -4.40
CA PRO A 64 -9.73 0.25 -4.59
C PRO A 64 -9.13 1.36 -3.74
N GLY A 65 -7.78 1.42 -3.71
CA GLY A 65 -6.98 2.51 -3.15
C GLY A 65 -6.23 2.14 -1.87
N GLY A 66 -6.56 1.02 -1.22
CA GLY A 66 -5.84 0.53 -0.05
C GLY A 66 -5.63 1.61 1.01
N MET A 67 -4.37 1.92 1.37
CA MET A 67 -4.07 2.92 2.41
C MET A 67 -4.50 4.35 2.03
N ALA A 68 -4.64 4.70 0.76
CA ALA A 68 -5.16 6.00 0.36
C ALA A 68 -6.64 6.17 0.76
N THR A 69 -7.42 5.10 0.70
CA THR A 69 -8.88 5.13 0.86
C THR A 69 -9.37 4.44 2.13
N ALA A 70 -9.01 3.18 2.38
CA ALA A 70 -9.33 2.49 3.62
C ALA A 70 -8.52 3.00 4.81
N GLY A 71 -7.26 3.39 4.57
CA GLY A 71 -6.35 3.93 5.56
C GLY A 71 -6.38 5.44 5.73
N LEU A 72 -7.09 6.20 4.88
CA LEU A 72 -7.17 7.66 4.87
C LEU A 72 -5.80 8.35 4.88
N VAL A 73 -4.79 7.73 4.25
CA VAL A 73 -3.44 8.27 4.18
C VAL A 73 -3.34 9.25 3.02
N GLY A 74 -3.23 10.53 3.31
CA GLY A 74 -3.00 11.60 2.36
C GLY A 74 -1.84 12.50 2.79
N PRO A 75 -1.29 13.29 1.87
CA PRO A 75 -1.53 13.34 0.41
C PRO A 75 -0.85 12.19 -0.35
N ILE A 76 -1.07 12.10 -1.68
CA ILE A 76 -0.17 11.31 -2.53
C ILE A 76 1.14 12.10 -2.63
N SER A 77 2.20 11.62 -2.04
CA SER A 77 3.55 12.24 -2.04
C SER A 77 4.47 11.34 -2.85
N LYS A 78 5.39 11.84 -3.51
CA LYS A 78 5.72 13.08 -4.17
C LYS A 78 5.87 12.80 -5.65
N PHE A 79 5.30 13.63 -6.50
CA PHE A 79 5.45 13.49 -7.96
C PHE A 79 6.64 14.27 -8.51
N ASN A 80 7.13 15.27 -7.74
CA ASN A 80 8.20 16.17 -8.21
C ASN A 80 9.46 16.07 -7.37
N PHE A 81 10.60 16.27 -8.02
CA PHE A 81 11.92 16.47 -7.43
C PHE A 81 12.58 17.71 -8.05
N GLY A 82 13.08 18.63 -7.25
CA GLY A 82 13.68 19.86 -7.76
C GLY A 82 12.79 20.68 -8.69
N GLY A 83 11.46 20.66 -8.49
CA GLY A 83 10.48 21.34 -9.34
C GLY A 83 10.12 20.59 -10.64
N ARG A 84 10.75 19.46 -10.93
CA ARG A 84 10.45 18.62 -12.11
C ARG A 84 9.66 17.38 -11.71
N ARG A 85 8.75 16.94 -12.57
CA ARG A 85 8.03 15.68 -12.37
C ARG A 85 8.98 14.49 -12.55
N VAL A 86 8.91 13.54 -11.63
CA VAL A 86 9.71 12.29 -11.66
C VAL A 86 8.83 11.04 -11.59
N VAL A 87 7.52 11.19 -11.41
CA VAL A 87 6.54 10.11 -11.55
C VAL A 87 5.50 10.51 -12.57
N GLY A 88 5.41 9.75 -13.66
CA GLY A 88 4.50 9.97 -14.80
C GLY A 88 3.58 8.76 -15.04
N GLY A 89 3.22 8.56 -16.30
CA GLY A 89 2.44 7.43 -16.78
C GLY A 89 1.04 7.33 -16.18
N ILE A 90 0.59 6.12 -15.91
CA ILE A 90 -0.75 5.84 -15.37
C ILE A 90 -0.97 6.53 -14.01
N ALA A 91 0.08 6.67 -13.21
CA ALA A 91 0.02 7.38 -11.94
C ALA A 91 -0.34 8.86 -12.11
N TRP A 92 0.22 9.52 -13.13
CA TRP A 92 -0.09 10.93 -13.39
C TRP A 92 -1.44 11.08 -14.10
N GLU A 93 -1.79 10.21 -15.04
CA GLU A 93 -3.14 10.16 -15.63
C GLU A 93 -4.22 10.05 -14.54
N PHE A 94 -3.99 9.20 -13.54
CA PHE A 94 -4.90 9.09 -12.40
C PHE A 94 -5.07 10.43 -11.66
N VAL A 95 -3.97 11.15 -11.41
CA VAL A 95 -4.02 12.48 -10.76
C VAL A 95 -4.78 13.49 -11.62
N GLU A 96 -4.54 13.53 -12.94
CA GLU A 96 -5.26 14.41 -13.86
C GLU A 96 -6.78 14.16 -13.84
N ARG A 97 -7.20 12.90 -13.79
CA ARG A 97 -8.60 12.52 -13.66
C ARG A 97 -9.20 12.95 -12.31
N LEU A 98 -8.45 12.83 -11.21
CA LEU A 98 -8.88 13.36 -9.91
C LEU A 98 -9.10 14.87 -9.95
N VAL A 99 -8.18 15.62 -10.56
CA VAL A 99 -8.27 17.09 -10.71
C VAL A 99 -9.46 17.46 -11.58
N ALA A 100 -9.67 16.77 -12.69
CA ALA A 100 -10.79 17.02 -13.60
C ALA A 100 -12.17 16.86 -12.91
N LEU A 101 -12.26 16.00 -11.91
CA LEU A 101 -13.47 15.82 -11.09
C LEU A 101 -13.51 16.75 -9.86
N GLY A 102 -12.55 17.68 -9.71
CA GLY A 102 -12.45 18.53 -8.53
C GLY A 102 -12.08 17.75 -7.26
N GLY A 103 -11.54 16.56 -7.38
CA GLY A 103 -11.19 15.67 -6.28
C GLY A 103 -9.74 15.73 -5.83
N ALA A 104 -8.90 16.57 -6.45
CA ALA A 104 -7.51 16.76 -6.06
C ALA A 104 -6.95 18.11 -6.47
N ILE A 105 -5.80 18.50 -5.86
CA ILE A 105 -4.97 19.65 -6.24
C ILE A 105 -3.60 19.11 -6.63
N ALA A 106 -3.10 19.46 -7.81
CA ALA A 106 -1.87 18.91 -8.38
C ALA A 106 -0.78 19.93 -8.72
N ASP A 107 -1.02 21.21 -8.49
CA ASP A 107 -0.14 22.32 -8.83
C ASP A 107 0.88 22.69 -7.74
N LEU A 108 1.00 21.88 -6.72
CA LEU A 108 1.91 22.13 -5.61
C LEU A 108 3.37 21.86 -6.01
N PRO A 109 4.32 22.78 -5.69
CA PRO A 109 5.69 22.74 -6.21
C PRO A 109 6.46 21.44 -5.96
N LYS A 110 6.21 20.78 -4.82
CA LYS A 110 6.86 19.52 -4.49
C LYS A 110 6.12 18.29 -5.01
N GLY A 111 5.00 18.50 -5.72
CA GLY A 111 4.18 17.44 -6.29
C GLY A 111 3.49 16.57 -5.24
N ASN A 112 3.17 17.12 -4.08
CA ASN A 112 2.20 16.50 -3.20
C ASN A 112 0.80 16.77 -3.76
N VAL A 113 -0.04 15.74 -3.75
CA VAL A 113 -1.40 15.80 -4.30
C VAL A 113 -2.40 15.53 -3.19
N PRO A 114 -2.97 16.57 -2.57
CA PRO A 114 -4.14 16.44 -1.71
C PRO A 114 -5.32 15.92 -2.52
N PHE A 115 -6.12 15.05 -1.92
CA PHE A 115 -7.23 14.42 -2.62
C PHE A 115 -8.41 14.10 -1.69
N GLU A 116 -9.58 13.87 -2.29
CA GLU A 116 -10.76 13.32 -1.63
C GLU A 116 -10.80 11.80 -1.82
N ALA A 117 -10.90 11.06 -0.72
CA ALA A 117 -10.82 9.59 -0.74
C ALA A 117 -11.95 8.96 -1.59
N GLU A 118 -13.14 9.55 -1.60
CA GLU A 118 -14.25 9.03 -2.39
C GLU A 118 -14.04 9.24 -3.90
N VAL A 119 -13.50 10.39 -4.30
CA VAL A 119 -13.15 10.65 -5.70
C VAL A 119 -12.00 9.72 -6.15
N TYR A 120 -11.04 9.45 -5.24
CA TYR A 120 -9.99 8.46 -5.49
C TYR A 120 -10.58 7.08 -5.80
N ARG A 121 -11.49 6.57 -4.93
CA ARG A 121 -12.17 5.28 -5.13
C ARG A 121 -12.87 5.23 -6.49
N ARG A 122 -13.60 6.28 -6.81
CA ARG A 122 -14.34 6.40 -8.06
C ARG A 122 -13.42 6.34 -9.27
N VAL A 123 -12.41 7.19 -9.35
CA VAL A 123 -11.50 7.27 -10.52
C VAL A 123 -10.71 5.96 -10.68
N ALA A 124 -10.19 5.38 -9.58
CA ALA A 124 -9.48 4.12 -9.67
C ALA A 124 -10.37 2.97 -10.17
N ARG A 125 -11.66 2.94 -9.75
CA ARG A 125 -12.64 1.97 -10.25
C ARG A 125 -12.94 2.19 -11.74
N GLU A 126 -13.19 3.44 -12.14
CA GLU A 126 -13.46 3.78 -13.55
C GLU A 126 -12.30 3.36 -14.46
N MET A 127 -11.05 3.62 -14.05
CA MET A 127 -9.86 3.19 -14.82
C MET A 127 -9.74 1.66 -14.93
N LEU A 128 -10.09 0.92 -13.89
CA LEU A 128 -10.11 -0.54 -13.92
C LEU A 128 -11.21 -1.07 -14.85
N GLU A 129 -12.40 -0.49 -14.80
CA GLU A 129 -13.55 -0.84 -15.64
C GLU A 129 -13.26 -0.54 -17.13
N GLU A 130 -12.74 0.65 -17.44
CA GLU A 130 -12.31 1.07 -18.78
C GLU A 130 -11.25 0.14 -19.39
N ALA A 131 -10.32 -0.35 -18.54
CA ALA A 131 -9.31 -1.30 -18.97
C ALA A 131 -9.83 -2.75 -19.09
N GLY A 132 -11.09 -3.03 -18.73
CA GLY A 132 -11.68 -4.36 -18.81
C GLY A 132 -11.18 -5.34 -17.72
N VAL A 133 -10.67 -4.83 -16.61
CA VAL A 133 -10.19 -5.65 -15.50
C VAL A 133 -11.36 -6.31 -14.77
N ARG A 134 -11.27 -7.63 -14.55
CA ARG A 134 -12.20 -8.32 -13.66
C ARG A 134 -11.82 -8.07 -12.21
N CYS A 135 -12.61 -7.23 -11.52
CA CYS A 135 -12.42 -6.94 -10.10
C CYS A 135 -13.24 -7.87 -9.21
N LEU A 136 -12.56 -8.50 -8.24
CA LEU A 136 -13.18 -9.32 -7.19
C LEU A 136 -13.01 -8.58 -5.86
N TRP A 137 -14.06 -7.83 -5.51
CA TRP A 137 -14.10 -7.07 -4.25
C TRP A 137 -14.45 -7.99 -3.07
N GLN A 138 -14.07 -7.58 -1.85
CA GLN A 138 -14.25 -8.34 -0.62
C GLN A 138 -13.67 -9.77 -0.75
N THR A 139 -12.59 -9.88 -1.50
CA THR A 139 -11.96 -11.14 -1.86
C THR A 139 -10.47 -11.07 -1.57
N GLN A 140 -9.95 -12.06 -0.87
CA GLN A 140 -8.54 -12.13 -0.51
C GLN A 140 -7.92 -13.48 -0.87
N VAL A 141 -6.60 -13.50 -1.09
CA VAL A 141 -5.84 -14.73 -1.21
C VAL A 141 -5.87 -15.46 0.14
N CYS A 142 -6.10 -16.75 0.11
CA CYS A 142 -6.24 -17.63 1.28
C CYS A 142 -5.38 -18.87 1.13
N GLY A 143 -4.51 -19.12 2.09
CA GLY A 143 -3.62 -20.27 2.11
C GLY A 143 -2.44 -20.17 1.13
N GLU A 144 -1.73 -21.25 0.99
CA GLU A 144 -0.54 -21.35 0.14
C GLU A 144 -0.91 -21.44 -1.34
N PRO A 145 -0.16 -20.77 -2.23
CA PRO A 145 -0.28 -20.99 -3.68
C PRO A 145 0.02 -22.42 -4.08
N GLU A 146 -0.75 -22.93 -5.03
CA GLU A 146 -0.43 -24.23 -5.67
C GLU A 146 0.74 -24.05 -6.64
N LEU A 147 1.75 -24.90 -6.57
CA LEU A 147 2.90 -24.86 -7.48
C LEU A 147 2.80 -25.91 -8.58
N ALA A 148 3.35 -25.57 -9.74
CA ALA A 148 3.68 -26.50 -10.80
C ALA A 148 5.05 -27.16 -10.50
N PRO A 149 5.41 -28.27 -11.18
CA PRO A 149 6.67 -28.98 -10.94
C PRO A 149 7.95 -28.15 -11.15
N ASP A 150 7.89 -27.10 -11.96
CA ASP A 150 8.98 -26.16 -12.22
C ASP A 150 9.10 -25.04 -11.18
N GLY A 151 8.23 -25.04 -10.15
CA GLY A 151 8.17 -24.04 -9.09
C GLY A 151 7.37 -22.78 -9.45
N ALA A 152 6.72 -22.74 -10.61
CA ALA A 152 5.78 -21.66 -10.95
C ALA A 152 4.51 -21.74 -10.09
N VAL A 153 3.94 -20.61 -9.74
CA VAL A 153 2.59 -20.59 -9.18
C VAL A 153 1.60 -20.99 -10.27
N ARG A 154 0.86 -22.06 -10.01
CA ARG A 154 -0.20 -22.57 -10.91
C ARG A 154 -1.55 -21.96 -10.61
N ALA A 155 -1.88 -21.88 -9.33
CA ALA A 155 -3.16 -21.38 -8.88
C ALA A 155 -3.09 -20.81 -7.46
N VAL A 156 -4.06 -19.99 -7.14
CA VAL A 156 -4.30 -19.47 -5.79
C VAL A 156 -5.74 -19.79 -5.37
N THR A 157 -5.94 -19.91 -4.06
CA THR A 157 -7.26 -19.97 -3.46
C THR A 157 -7.68 -18.59 -3.03
N LEU A 158 -8.86 -18.15 -3.43
CA LEU A 158 -9.49 -16.90 -3.04
C LEU A 158 -10.63 -17.17 -2.07
N SER A 159 -10.76 -16.33 -1.04
CA SER A 159 -11.88 -16.38 -0.07
C SER A 159 -12.73 -15.13 -0.19
N THR A 160 -14.04 -15.32 -0.36
CA THR A 160 -15.05 -14.27 -0.36
C THR A 160 -16.14 -14.66 0.64
N GLY A 161 -16.20 -13.98 1.80
CA GLY A 161 -17.20 -14.30 2.84
C GLY A 161 -17.15 -15.76 3.33
N GLY A 162 -15.97 -16.39 3.31
CA GLY A 162 -15.78 -17.80 3.69
C GLY A 162 -15.97 -18.80 2.54
N PHE A 163 -16.44 -18.38 1.38
CA PHE A 163 -16.53 -19.23 0.19
C PHE A 163 -15.21 -19.21 -0.58
N LEU A 164 -14.75 -20.41 -0.98
CA LEU A 164 -13.47 -20.57 -1.66
C LEU A 164 -13.66 -20.64 -3.19
N THR A 165 -12.79 -19.97 -3.91
CA THR A 165 -12.72 -19.97 -5.37
C THR A 165 -11.27 -20.22 -5.76
N ARG A 166 -11.01 -21.18 -6.65
CA ARG A 166 -9.70 -21.43 -7.23
C ARG A 166 -9.47 -20.52 -8.43
N LEU A 167 -8.31 -19.87 -8.54
CA LEU A 167 -7.93 -19.05 -9.68
C LEU A 167 -6.60 -19.51 -10.25
N GLU A 168 -6.57 -19.79 -11.54
CA GLU A 168 -5.39 -20.11 -12.34
C GLU A 168 -4.97 -18.87 -13.14
N ALA A 169 -3.67 -18.61 -13.23
CA ALA A 169 -3.12 -17.57 -14.10
C ALA A 169 -1.73 -17.94 -14.62
N ASN A 170 -1.31 -17.32 -15.72
CA ASN A 170 0.04 -17.45 -16.24
C ASN A 170 1.05 -16.64 -15.42
N ARG A 171 0.64 -15.46 -14.94
CA ARG A 171 1.43 -14.52 -14.16
C ARG A 171 0.72 -14.10 -12.90
N PHE A 172 1.49 -13.87 -11.85
CA PHE A 172 1.01 -13.41 -10.55
C PHE A 172 1.78 -12.15 -10.13
N VAL A 173 1.06 -11.13 -9.67
CA VAL A 173 1.66 -9.91 -9.12
C VAL A 173 1.11 -9.71 -7.71
N ASP A 174 1.98 -9.76 -6.71
CA ASP A 174 1.61 -9.46 -5.33
C ASP A 174 1.74 -7.96 -5.06
N CYS A 175 0.61 -7.29 -4.89
CA CYS A 175 0.49 -5.88 -4.52
C CYS A 175 -0.16 -5.74 -3.14
N THR A 176 -0.26 -6.82 -2.38
CA THR A 176 -0.77 -6.77 -1.01
C THR A 176 0.27 -6.13 -0.10
N ALA A 177 -0.19 -5.49 0.94
CA ALA A 177 0.74 -4.90 1.90
C ALA A 177 1.40 -5.97 2.79
N SER A 178 0.75 -7.13 2.96
CA SER A 178 1.21 -8.23 3.83
C SER A 178 2.06 -9.27 3.11
N GLY A 179 2.08 -9.30 1.78
CA GLY A 179 2.76 -10.32 1.01
C GLY A 179 1.98 -11.65 0.99
N ALA A 180 0.74 -11.62 0.51
CA ALA A 180 -0.14 -12.79 0.51
C ALA A 180 0.35 -13.94 -0.38
N LEU A 181 1.16 -13.66 -1.41
CA LEU A 181 1.84 -14.66 -2.22
C LEU A 181 3.32 -14.78 -1.82
N VAL A 182 3.97 -13.63 -1.65
CA VAL A 182 5.39 -13.52 -1.30
C VAL A 182 5.72 -14.22 0.02
N GLY A 183 4.79 -14.30 0.95
CA GLY A 183 4.97 -14.94 2.27
C GLY A 183 5.08 -16.47 2.26
N HIS A 184 4.92 -17.12 1.10
CA HIS A 184 4.92 -18.57 0.96
C HIS A 184 6.12 -19.10 0.17
N HIS A 185 6.43 -20.37 0.31
CA HIS A 185 7.43 -21.13 -0.47
C HIS A 185 8.83 -20.47 -0.55
N GLY A 186 9.17 -19.56 0.38
CA GLY A 186 10.42 -18.81 0.35
C GLY A 186 10.50 -17.76 -0.76
N PHE A 187 9.35 -17.34 -1.32
CA PHE A 187 9.29 -16.26 -2.33
C PHE A 187 9.65 -14.90 -1.77
N GLY A 188 9.68 -14.76 -0.45
CA GLY A 188 10.13 -13.54 0.26
C GLY A 188 10.19 -13.80 1.76
N GLY A 189 10.45 -12.73 2.49
CA GLY A 189 10.59 -12.76 3.94
C GLY A 189 10.19 -11.44 4.59
N PHE A 190 10.20 -11.41 5.92
CA PHE A 190 10.01 -10.16 6.67
C PHE A 190 11.17 -9.21 6.37
N ARG A 191 10.85 -7.94 6.16
CA ARG A 191 11.84 -6.89 5.90
C ARG A 191 12.67 -6.56 7.13
N SER A 192 12.04 -6.52 8.29
CA SER A 192 12.66 -6.21 9.58
C SER A 192 12.59 -7.42 10.51
N GLU A 193 13.53 -7.50 11.43
CA GLU A 193 13.47 -8.46 12.53
C GLU A 193 12.22 -8.21 13.40
N LYS A 194 11.77 -9.26 14.08
CA LYS A 194 10.62 -9.19 14.98
C LYS A 194 10.82 -8.09 16.02
N GLY A 195 9.85 -7.20 16.15
CA GLY A 195 9.90 -6.05 17.07
C GLY A 195 10.68 -4.84 16.57
N ALA A 196 11.38 -4.92 15.42
CA ALA A 196 12.11 -3.80 14.83
C ALA A 196 11.34 -3.06 13.74
N ALA A 197 10.12 -3.52 13.42
CA ALA A 197 9.28 -2.90 12.42
C ALA A 197 8.84 -1.48 12.81
N GLN A 198 8.67 -0.62 11.81
CA GLN A 198 8.14 0.72 12.03
C GLN A 198 6.70 0.67 12.60
N PRO A 199 6.32 1.62 13.47
CA PRO A 199 5.03 1.60 14.15
C PRO A 199 3.84 1.71 13.16
N LEU A 200 2.70 1.16 13.55
CA LEU A 200 1.43 1.32 12.88
C LEU A 200 0.89 2.74 13.08
N SER A 201 -0.02 3.15 12.18
CA SER A 201 -0.83 4.36 12.34
C SER A 201 -2.28 4.09 11.97
N LEU A 202 -3.19 4.75 12.64
CA LEU A 202 -4.60 4.83 12.31
C LEU A 202 -4.93 6.29 12.02
N CYS A 203 -5.11 6.64 10.75
CA CYS A 203 -5.47 8.00 10.38
C CYS A 203 -6.94 8.28 10.68
N PHE A 204 -7.26 9.57 10.82
CA PHE A 204 -8.61 10.04 11.05
C PHE A 204 -8.83 11.40 10.39
N VAL A 205 -10.08 11.78 10.18
CA VAL A 205 -10.46 13.07 9.58
C VAL A 205 -11.17 13.91 10.65
N LEU A 206 -10.76 15.16 10.74
CA LEU A 206 -11.44 16.18 11.53
C LEU A 206 -12.27 17.08 10.63
N GLY A 207 -13.51 17.36 11.03
CA GLY A 207 -14.36 18.42 10.52
C GLY A 207 -14.34 19.63 11.46
N GLY A 208 -14.83 20.79 10.99
CA GLY A 208 -14.92 22.02 11.79
C GLY A 208 -13.58 22.70 12.09
N VAL A 209 -12.55 22.38 11.32
CA VAL A 209 -11.24 23.04 11.38
C VAL A 209 -11.27 24.34 10.56
N ASP A 210 -10.73 25.44 11.10
CA ASP A 210 -10.50 26.65 10.33
C ASP A 210 -9.31 26.43 9.39
N THR A 211 -9.59 25.87 8.22
CA THR A 211 -8.55 25.45 7.27
C THR A 211 -7.77 26.63 6.68
N GLU A 212 -8.32 27.85 6.70
CA GLU A 212 -7.59 29.04 6.25
C GLU A 212 -6.52 29.45 7.24
N LYS A 213 -6.84 29.48 8.55
CA LYS A 213 -5.84 29.71 9.60
C LYS A 213 -4.80 28.61 9.65
N ALA A 214 -5.25 27.36 9.55
CA ALA A 214 -4.39 26.20 9.55
C ALA A 214 -3.41 26.19 8.37
N ARG A 215 -3.81 26.62 7.16
CA ARG A 215 -2.93 26.77 5.99
C ARG A 215 -1.80 27.77 6.17
N VAL A 216 -2.00 28.82 6.96
CA VAL A 216 -0.96 29.82 7.22
C VAL A 216 0.26 29.19 7.90
N LEU A 217 0.07 28.19 8.75
CA LEU A 217 1.15 27.50 9.47
C LEU A 217 1.93 26.52 8.61
N VAL A 218 1.42 26.16 7.43
CA VAL A 218 1.97 25.06 6.60
C VAL A 218 2.18 25.50 5.14
N ARG A 219 2.39 26.78 4.90
CA ARG A 219 2.45 27.38 3.57
C ARG A 219 3.59 26.88 2.66
N ASN A 220 4.55 26.14 3.21
CA ASN A 220 5.81 25.88 2.52
C ASN A 220 5.93 24.52 1.85
N ASP A 221 4.87 23.68 1.80
CA ASP A 221 5.01 22.33 1.24
C ASP A 221 6.33 21.65 1.70
N ASN A 222 6.69 21.87 2.96
CA ASN A 222 7.95 21.44 3.52
C ASN A 222 7.71 20.23 4.41
N GLU A 223 8.39 19.10 4.14
CA GLU A 223 8.30 17.91 4.97
C GLU A 223 8.69 18.15 6.43
N ARG A 224 9.43 19.23 6.69
CA ARG A 224 9.76 19.70 8.04
C ARG A 224 8.64 20.50 8.70
N SER A 225 7.63 20.95 7.94
CA SER A 225 6.53 21.75 8.49
C SER A 225 5.51 20.90 9.22
N ARG A 226 5.93 20.36 10.33
CA ARG A 226 5.00 19.91 11.36
C ARG A 226 4.48 21.12 12.08
N ASN A 227 3.17 21.17 12.36
CA ASN A 227 2.62 22.24 13.18
C ASN A 227 3.33 22.24 14.56
N PRO A 228 4.21 23.21 14.84
CA PRO A 228 5.04 23.17 16.05
C PRO A 228 4.21 23.32 17.34
N VAL A 229 3.08 24.03 17.25
CA VAL A 229 2.18 24.25 18.39
C VAL A 229 1.51 22.93 18.76
N LEU A 230 0.93 22.25 17.79
CA LEU A 230 0.31 20.93 18.03
C LEU A 230 1.35 19.91 18.49
N ARG A 231 2.55 19.93 17.91
CA ARG A 231 3.61 19.01 18.34
C ARG A 231 4.01 19.20 19.78
N ALA A 232 4.25 20.46 20.21
CA ALA A 232 4.61 20.77 21.59
C ALA A 232 3.50 20.35 22.57
N ALA A 233 2.24 20.58 22.21
CA ALA A 233 1.10 20.16 23.03
C ALA A 233 0.99 18.64 23.17
N LEU A 234 1.20 17.91 22.08
CA LEU A 234 1.20 16.43 22.12
C LEU A 234 2.40 15.86 22.90
N GLU A 235 3.58 16.47 22.81
CA GLU A 235 4.72 16.12 23.66
C GLU A 235 4.43 16.34 25.15
N LYS A 236 3.75 17.44 25.50
CA LYS A 236 3.28 17.69 26.87
C LYS A 236 2.27 16.63 27.31
N ALA A 237 1.30 16.28 26.47
CA ALA A 237 0.31 15.24 26.77
C ALA A 237 0.96 13.86 26.95
N MET A 238 1.97 13.54 26.15
CA MET A 238 2.75 12.30 26.27
C MET A 238 3.55 12.27 27.57
N LYS A 239 4.24 13.35 27.95
CA LYS A 239 4.96 13.47 29.22
C LYS A 239 4.02 13.37 30.44
N ALA A 240 2.79 13.83 30.29
CA ALA A 240 1.75 13.70 31.32
C ALA A 240 1.06 12.33 31.36
N GLY A 241 1.47 11.38 30.50
CA GLY A 241 0.90 10.03 30.43
C GLY A 241 -0.52 9.97 29.83
N ARG A 242 -1.03 11.06 29.24
CA ARG A 242 -2.35 11.09 28.57
C ARG A 242 -2.37 10.21 27.31
N ILE A 243 -1.27 10.16 26.57
CA ILE A 243 -1.05 9.30 25.41
C ILE A 243 0.32 8.63 25.54
N ARG A 244 0.48 7.43 24.99
CA ARG A 244 1.74 6.68 25.07
C ARG A 244 2.77 7.15 24.05
N SER A 245 2.33 7.36 22.81
CA SER A 245 3.17 7.83 21.71
C SER A 245 2.32 8.52 20.64
N PHE A 246 2.96 9.30 19.78
CA PHE A 246 2.30 9.95 18.65
C PHE A 246 3.27 10.08 17.47
N GLY A 247 2.72 10.32 16.27
CA GLY A 247 3.48 10.68 15.07
C GLY A 247 3.22 12.13 14.67
N GLY A 248 4.05 12.73 13.86
CA GLY A 248 3.84 14.05 13.28
C GLY A 248 3.71 15.20 14.27
N PRO A 249 2.52 15.77 14.43
CA PRO A 249 1.26 15.46 13.74
C PRO A 249 1.25 15.96 12.30
N TRP A 250 0.92 15.10 11.39
CA TRP A 250 0.65 15.45 10.01
C TRP A 250 -0.85 15.76 9.92
N ALA A 251 -1.20 16.98 10.24
CA ALA A 251 -2.54 17.53 10.17
C ALA A 251 -2.50 18.79 9.35
N VAL A 252 -3.50 19.06 8.56
CA VAL A 252 -3.69 20.34 7.88
C VAL A 252 -3.25 20.33 6.43
N TRP A 253 -2.03 19.89 6.14
CA TRP A 253 -1.48 20.11 4.82
C TRP A 253 -1.67 18.94 3.89
N GLY A 254 -2.26 19.19 2.74
CA GLY A 254 -2.39 18.18 1.70
C GLY A 254 -3.16 16.95 2.13
N SER A 255 -4.03 17.09 3.12
CA SER A 255 -4.76 15.96 3.66
C SER A 255 -6.12 15.78 3.03
N THR A 256 -6.85 16.87 2.79
CA THR A 256 -8.06 16.93 1.97
C THR A 256 -8.11 18.26 1.22
N ILE A 257 -8.95 18.37 0.23
CA ILE A 257 -9.23 19.62 -0.47
C ILE A 257 -10.52 20.28 0.03
N ARG A 258 -11.25 19.61 0.91
CA ARG A 258 -12.55 20.07 1.41
C ARG A 258 -12.36 21.11 2.50
N PRO A 259 -12.90 22.35 2.33
CA PRO A 259 -12.84 23.37 3.37
C PRO A 259 -13.43 22.87 4.70
N GLY A 260 -12.76 23.20 5.79
CA GLY A 260 -13.18 22.77 7.12
C GLY A 260 -12.80 21.32 7.51
N PHE A 261 -12.19 20.56 6.61
CA PHE A 261 -11.77 19.17 6.88
C PHE A 261 -10.26 18.99 6.75
N VAL A 262 -9.69 18.20 7.64
CA VAL A 262 -8.28 17.80 7.57
C VAL A 262 -8.14 16.31 7.92
N SER A 263 -7.35 15.57 7.15
CA SER A 263 -6.90 14.24 7.54
C SER A 263 -5.72 14.36 8.50
N VAL A 264 -5.66 13.51 9.50
CA VAL A 264 -4.65 13.55 10.54
C VAL A 264 -3.94 12.20 10.63
N ASN A 265 -2.62 12.24 10.48
CA ASN A 265 -1.74 11.11 10.78
C ASN A 265 -0.94 11.46 12.05
N ALA A 266 -1.47 11.08 13.20
CA ALA A 266 -0.85 11.39 14.49
C ALA A 266 -0.80 10.20 15.45
N THR A 267 -1.59 9.15 15.25
CA THR A 267 -1.53 7.96 16.11
C THR A 267 -0.28 7.14 15.86
N ARG A 268 0.19 6.43 16.88
CA ARG A 268 1.24 5.40 16.79
C ARG A 268 0.96 4.25 17.73
N ALA A 269 1.17 3.03 17.24
CA ALA A 269 1.25 1.84 18.07
C ALA A 269 2.22 0.84 17.45
N GLU A 270 2.93 0.12 18.29
CA GLU A 270 3.82 -0.97 17.88
C GLU A 270 3.02 -2.27 17.78
N ALA A 271 3.41 -3.11 16.83
CA ALA A 271 3.16 -4.54 16.79
C ALA A 271 4.48 -5.23 16.47
N SER A 272 4.79 -6.29 17.17
CA SER A 272 6.02 -7.05 16.96
C SER A 272 5.91 -7.91 15.69
N ASP A 273 4.69 -8.32 15.35
CA ASP A 273 4.34 -9.03 14.15
C ASP A 273 3.06 -8.43 13.52
N VAL A 274 3.23 -7.73 12.40
CA VAL A 274 2.11 -7.12 11.66
C VAL A 274 1.29 -8.14 10.85
N THR A 275 1.56 -9.42 10.99
CA THR A 275 0.73 -10.51 10.44
C THR A 275 -0.05 -11.25 11.53
N ASP A 276 0.23 -10.96 12.81
CA ASP A 276 -0.54 -11.48 13.93
C ASP A 276 -1.84 -10.66 14.11
N PRO A 277 -3.03 -11.28 13.91
CA PRO A 277 -4.31 -10.57 14.02
C PRO A 277 -4.57 -10.03 15.42
N VAL A 278 -4.05 -10.66 16.47
CA VAL A 278 -4.22 -10.22 17.87
C VAL A 278 -3.40 -8.95 18.12
N GLU A 279 -2.13 -8.94 17.70
CA GLU A 279 -1.27 -7.76 17.84
C GLU A 279 -1.81 -6.56 17.05
N ILE A 280 -2.31 -6.78 15.82
CA ILE A 280 -2.96 -5.73 15.02
C ILE A 280 -4.23 -5.20 15.70
N ALA A 281 -5.08 -6.10 16.23
CA ALA A 281 -6.30 -5.70 16.93
C ALA A 281 -5.99 -4.86 18.16
N ASP A 282 -5.03 -5.28 18.98
CA ASP A 282 -4.60 -4.56 20.19
C ASP A 282 -3.99 -3.20 19.86
N ALA A 283 -3.12 -3.12 18.84
CA ALA A 283 -2.54 -1.87 18.38
C ALA A 283 -3.63 -0.91 17.87
N THR A 284 -4.58 -1.43 17.08
CA THR A 284 -5.71 -0.66 16.55
C THR A 284 -6.61 -0.14 17.69
N ALA A 285 -6.92 -0.98 18.67
CA ALA A 285 -7.73 -0.59 19.84
C ALA A 285 -7.04 0.51 20.66
N ARG A 286 -5.71 0.43 20.84
CA ARG A 286 -4.93 1.50 21.50
C ARG A 286 -5.05 2.82 20.73
N MET A 287 -4.78 2.82 19.42
CA MET A 287 -4.85 4.02 18.60
C MET A 287 -6.26 4.63 18.58
N ARG A 288 -7.32 3.81 18.57
CA ARG A 288 -8.70 4.29 18.68
C ARG A 288 -8.99 4.99 20.02
N ARG A 289 -8.41 4.53 21.13
CA ARG A 289 -8.53 5.20 22.43
C ARG A 289 -7.76 6.52 22.49
N ASP A 290 -6.63 6.62 21.76
CA ASP A 290 -5.82 7.83 21.72
C ASP A 290 -6.47 8.95 20.87
N ILE A 291 -7.24 8.62 19.82
CA ILE A 291 -7.82 9.61 18.92
C ILE A 291 -8.62 10.71 19.63
N PRO A 292 -9.59 10.43 20.52
CA PRO A 292 -10.32 11.49 21.25
C PRO A 292 -9.38 12.40 22.04
N ILE A 293 -8.36 11.83 22.69
CA ILE A 293 -7.39 12.60 23.47
C ILE A 293 -6.57 13.51 22.58
N LEU A 294 -6.13 13.00 21.40
CA LEU A 294 -5.41 13.79 20.40
C LEU A 294 -6.27 14.97 19.91
N VAL A 295 -7.56 14.74 19.65
CA VAL A 295 -8.51 15.77 19.22
C VAL A 295 -8.65 16.87 20.28
N ASP A 296 -8.83 16.50 21.56
CA ASP A 296 -8.95 17.44 22.66
C ASP A 296 -7.67 18.29 22.84
N VAL A 297 -6.50 17.62 22.77
CA VAL A 297 -5.21 18.33 22.83
C VAL A 297 -5.06 19.33 21.66
N MET A 298 -5.49 18.96 20.43
CA MET A 298 -5.43 19.85 19.28
C MET A 298 -6.37 21.05 19.44
N ARG A 299 -7.59 20.85 19.97
CA ARG A 299 -8.55 21.92 20.27
C ARG A 299 -8.03 22.92 21.29
N GLU A 300 -7.38 22.39 22.35
CA GLU A 300 -6.79 23.19 23.42
C GLU A 300 -5.60 24.02 22.94
N ALA A 301 -4.79 23.45 22.03
CA ALA A 301 -3.50 23.99 21.64
C ALA A 301 -3.55 25.03 20.51
N ASP A 302 -4.44 24.86 19.53
CA ASP A 302 -4.44 25.67 18.32
C ASP A 302 -5.84 26.22 18.00
N PRO A 303 -6.00 27.54 17.94
CA PRO A 303 -7.30 28.17 17.63
C PRO A 303 -7.95 27.69 16.34
N ALA A 304 -7.17 27.26 15.33
CA ALA A 304 -7.69 26.70 14.09
C ALA A 304 -8.48 25.41 14.32
N PHE A 305 -8.17 24.67 15.40
CA PHE A 305 -8.81 23.39 15.75
C PHE A 305 -9.89 23.53 16.83
N ARG A 306 -10.16 24.72 17.36
CA ARG A 306 -11.10 24.91 18.49
C ARG A 306 -12.48 24.30 18.22
N GLY A 307 -13.00 24.40 17.00
CA GLY A 307 -14.28 23.83 16.58
C GLY A 307 -14.18 22.42 15.99
N ALA A 308 -13.01 21.81 16.03
CA ALA A 308 -12.80 20.52 15.38
C ALA A 308 -13.62 19.39 16.04
N TRP A 309 -14.09 18.45 15.25
CA TRP A 309 -14.76 17.22 15.69
C TRP A 309 -14.30 16.04 14.86
N LEU A 310 -14.33 14.86 15.43
CA LEU A 310 -13.96 13.62 14.72
C LEU A 310 -15.01 13.28 13.67
N ALA A 311 -14.69 13.44 12.40
CA ALA A 311 -15.58 13.18 11.28
C ALA A 311 -15.51 11.72 10.83
N GLU A 312 -14.31 11.15 10.75
CA GLU A 312 -14.08 9.80 10.26
C GLU A 312 -12.83 9.19 10.90
N THR A 313 -12.83 7.89 11.09
CA THR A 313 -11.63 7.12 11.44
C THR A 313 -11.38 6.08 10.36
N ALA A 314 -10.13 5.90 9.97
CA ALA A 314 -9.75 4.90 8.95
C ALA A 314 -10.32 3.51 9.27
N ALA A 315 -10.77 2.82 8.23
CA ALA A 315 -11.31 1.46 8.33
C ALA A 315 -10.22 0.44 8.70
N ALA A 316 -8.96 0.72 8.32
CA ALA A 316 -7.82 -0.15 8.59
C ALA A 316 -6.62 0.62 9.14
N SER A 317 -5.90 0.00 10.06
CA SER A 317 -4.58 0.47 10.50
C SER A 317 -3.56 0.25 9.40
N GLY A 318 -2.74 1.27 9.13
CA GLY A 318 -1.62 1.18 8.20
C GLY A 318 -0.37 0.68 8.89
N PHE A 319 0.23 -0.37 8.36
CA PHE A 319 1.60 -0.73 8.68
C PHE A 319 2.54 -0.22 7.57
N ARG A 320 3.73 0.19 7.97
CA ARG A 320 4.70 0.83 7.07
C ARG A 320 5.59 -0.15 6.35
N GLU A 321 5.78 -1.32 6.93
CA GLU A 321 6.59 -2.41 6.41
C GLU A 321 6.07 -3.75 6.92
N CYS A 322 6.24 -4.79 6.10
CA CYS A 322 5.91 -6.16 6.44
C CYS A 322 6.94 -7.08 5.78
N ARG A 323 6.61 -7.62 4.62
CA ARG A 323 7.48 -8.50 3.84
C ARG A 323 8.12 -7.78 2.66
N GLU A 324 9.15 -8.40 2.09
CA GLU A 324 9.71 -8.06 0.79
C GLU A 324 9.84 -9.34 -0.05
N ILE A 325 9.77 -9.19 -1.37
CA ILE A 325 10.02 -10.29 -2.29
C ILE A 325 11.51 -10.68 -2.25
N ALA A 326 11.82 -11.97 -2.32
CA ALA A 326 13.17 -12.45 -2.62
C ALA A 326 13.44 -12.21 -4.11
N ALA A 327 13.85 -10.99 -4.43
CA ALA A 327 14.01 -10.52 -5.80
C ALA A 327 15.37 -10.87 -6.39
N LEU A 328 15.51 -10.66 -7.71
CA LEU A 328 16.80 -10.77 -8.40
C LEU A 328 17.82 -9.75 -7.91
N HIS A 329 17.36 -8.56 -7.49
CA HIS A 329 18.16 -7.51 -6.88
C HIS A 329 17.48 -6.94 -5.65
N ARG A 330 18.25 -6.58 -4.63
CA ARG A 330 17.79 -5.89 -3.43
C ARG A 330 18.47 -4.53 -3.37
N VAL A 331 17.71 -3.46 -3.56
CA VAL A 331 18.22 -2.08 -3.61
C VAL A 331 18.86 -1.68 -2.29
N THR A 332 20.12 -1.27 -2.33
CA THR A 332 20.84 -0.77 -1.17
C THR A 332 20.62 0.73 -0.95
N ALA A 333 20.94 1.21 0.26
CA ALA A 333 20.86 2.64 0.56
C ALA A 333 21.85 3.48 -0.27
N ALA A 334 23.03 2.94 -0.55
CA ALA A 334 24.05 3.61 -1.35
C ALA A 334 23.61 3.78 -2.81
N GLU A 335 23.15 2.71 -3.46
CA GLU A 335 22.63 2.75 -4.84
C GLU A 335 21.45 3.72 -4.96
N PHE A 336 20.51 3.63 -4.04
CA PHE A 336 19.34 4.50 -4.06
C PHE A 336 19.69 5.98 -3.87
N ALA A 337 20.62 6.28 -2.98
CA ALA A 337 21.05 7.64 -2.70
C ALA A 337 21.91 8.23 -3.84
N SER A 338 22.66 7.40 -4.59
CA SER A 338 23.44 7.86 -5.73
C SER A 338 22.57 8.43 -6.85
N GLY A 339 21.36 7.89 -7.03
CA GLY A 339 20.45 8.26 -8.12
C GLY A 339 21.04 7.98 -9.51
N GLU A 340 22.02 7.07 -9.60
CA GLU A 340 22.61 6.64 -10.86
C GLU A 340 21.60 5.81 -11.66
N ASP A 341 21.52 6.06 -12.96
CA ASP A 341 20.67 5.28 -13.87
C ASP A 341 21.20 3.86 -14.01
N VAL A 342 20.29 2.91 -14.09
CA VAL A 342 20.59 1.49 -14.31
C VAL A 342 19.81 0.98 -15.53
N PRO A 343 20.31 -0.03 -16.25
CA PRO A 343 19.70 -0.50 -17.51
C PRO A 343 18.22 -0.92 -17.37
N ASP A 344 17.85 -1.43 -16.21
CA ASP A 344 16.51 -1.90 -15.88
C ASP A 344 15.72 -0.93 -14.97
N ALA A 345 16.09 0.35 -14.93
CA ALA A 345 15.35 1.38 -14.20
C ALA A 345 13.90 1.49 -14.70
N ILE A 346 12.94 1.45 -13.77
CA ILE A 346 11.49 1.50 -14.12
C ILE A 346 10.74 2.61 -13.40
N ALA A 347 11.32 3.20 -12.38
CA ALA A 347 10.68 4.27 -11.62
C ALA A 347 11.73 5.12 -10.90
N LEU A 348 11.35 6.36 -10.62
CA LEU A 348 12.09 7.28 -9.79
C LEU A 348 11.37 7.57 -8.48
N ALA A 349 12.11 7.88 -7.42
CA ALA A 349 11.57 8.19 -6.12
C ALA A 349 12.05 9.56 -5.61
N ALA A 350 11.09 10.43 -5.30
CA ALA A 350 11.36 11.80 -4.84
C ALA A 350 11.19 11.98 -3.32
N HIS A 351 10.61 11.01 -2.64
CA HIS A 351 10.35 11.12 -1.19
C HIS A 351 11.66 10.90 -0.42
N PRO A 352 11.93 11.67 0.67
CA PRO A 352 13.05 11.35 1.53
C PRO A 352 12.93 9.95 2.14
N MET A 353 14.04 9.35 2.52
CA MET A 353 14.05 8.11 3.28
C MET A 353 13.57 8.39 4.70
N ASP A 354 12.25 8.23 4.91
CA ASP A 354 11.53 8.58 6.16
C ASP A 354 11.25 7.32 6.98
N ARG A 355 12.09 7.08 7.99
CA ARG A 355 11.92 5.98 8.95
C ARG A 355 11.35 6.48 10.27
N HIS A 356 10.22 5.95 10.67
CA HIS A 356 9.64 6.18 11.99
C HIS A 356 10.28 5.24 13.01
N ILE A 357 10.65 5.78 14.18
CA ILE A 357 11.35 5.02 15.22
C ILE A 357 10.31 4.45 16.18
N ALA A 358 10.30 3.12 16.34
CA ALA A 358 9.40 2.43 17.26
C ALA A 358 9.60 2.94 18.71
N GLY A 359 8.52 2.95 19.49
CA GLY A 359 8.54 3.36 20.90
C GLY A 359 8.75 4.86 21.15
N THR A 360 8.84 5.69 20.11
CA THR A 360 9.11 7.12 20.22
C THR A 360 8.18 7.95 19.30
N SER A 361 8.14 9.28 19.52
CA SER A 361 7.58 10.24 18.56
C SER A 361 8.57 10.64 17.47
N GLY A 362 9.77 10.03 17.45
CA GLY A 362 10.87 10.33 16.55
C GLY A 362 10.72 9.75 15.14
N GLN A 363 11.49 10.31 14.22
CA GLN A 363 11.71 9.78 12.88
C GLN A 363 13.10 10.18 12.40
N SER A 364 13.71 9.34 11.55
CA SER A 364 14.93 9.64 10.81
C SER A 364 14.53 10.05 9.40
N LEU A 365 15.01 11.21 8.96
CA LEU A 365 14.77 11.75 7.62
C LEU A 365 16.11 11.95 6.92
N THR A 366 16.33 11.22 5.83
CA THR A 366 17.46 11.44 4.92
C THR A 366 16.92 11.99 3.61
N PHE A 367 17.28 13.24 3.30
CA PHE A 367 16.89 13.88 2.04
C PHE A 367 17.81 13.40 0.93
N LEU A 368 17.25 13.19 -0.24
CA LEU A 368 17.96 12.79 -1.44
C LEU A 368 18.51 14.04 -2.15
N GLU A 369 19.69 13.93 -2.73
CA GLU A 369 20.29 14.97 -3.59
C GLU A 369 19.83 14.82 -5.05
N ARG A 370 19.47 13.59 -5.43
CA ARG A 370 18.88 13.18 -6.71
C ARG A 370 17.71 12.26 -6.47
N PRO A 371 16.78 12.09 -7.42
CA PRO A 371 15.75 11.04 -7.30
C PRO A 371 16.40 9.67 -7.17
N GLY A 372 15.93 8.87 -6.23
CA GLY A 372 16.36 7.47 -6.12
C GLY A 372 15.82 6.65 -7.29
N VAL A 373 16.59 5.69 -7.78
CA VAL A 373 16.20 4.83 -8.90
C VAL A 373 15.70 3.49 -8.40
N ILE A 374 14.63 2.99 -9.01
CA ILE A 374 14.04 1.68 -8.70
C ILE A 374 14.19 0.79 -9.93
N PRO A 375 14.95 -0.31 -9.86
CA PRO A 375 15.12 -1.25 -10.97
C PRO A 375 13.99 -2.28 -11.02
N LEU A 376 13.68 -2.82 -12.21
CA LEU A 376 12.71 -3.89 -12.40
C LEU A 376 13.13 -5.18 -11.65
N SER A 377 14.41 -5.47 -11.63
CA SER A 377 14.98 -6.62 -10.92
C SER A 377 14.64 -6.67 -9.43
N ALA A 378 14.29 -5.53 -8.80
CA ALA A 378 13.81 -5.47 -7.42
C ALA A 378 12.32 -5.87 -7.24
N LEU A 379 11.60 -6.07 -8.34
CA LEU A 379 10.19 -6.50 -8.38
C LEU A 379 10.02 -7.96 -8.81
N VAL A 380 11.04 -8.56 -9.42
CA VAL A 380 10.99 -9.90 -10.02
C VAL A 380 11.49 -10.95 -9.04
N SER A 381 10.69 -11.98 -8.78
CA SER A 381 11.08 -13.08 -7.90
C SER A 381 12.32 -13.81 -8.41
N ALA A 382 13.34 -14.00 -7.56
CA ALA A 382 14.46 -14.87 -7.85
C ALA A 382 14.12 -16.37 -7.70
N LYS A 383 13.00 -16.69 -7.03
CA LYS A 383 12.62 -18.04 -6.64
C LYS A 383 11.48 -18.62 -7.49
N CYS A 384 10.65 -17.79 -8.07
CA CYS A 384 9.43 -18.20 -8.78
C CYS A 384 9.44 -17.64 -10.21
N PRO A 385 9.27 -18.49 -11.25
CA PRO A 385 9.42 -18.06 -12.64
C PRO A 385 8.27 -17.19 -13.17
N ASN A 386 7.17 -17.04 -12.43
CA ASN A 386 5.99 -16.27 -12.86
C ASN A 386 5.41 -15.35 -11.79
N LEU A 387 6.21 -14.99 -10.77
CA LEU A 387 5.81 -14.09 -9.69
C LEU A 387 6.58 -12.77 -9.72
N LEU A 388 5.83 -11.68 -9.65
CA LEU A 388 6.33 -10.31 -9.39
C LEU A 388 5.68 -9.74 -8.14
N ALA A 389 6.27 -8.67 -7.61
CA ALA A 389 5.66 -7.90 -6.53
C ALA A 389 5.87 -6.41 -6.76
N ALA A 390 4.97 -5.57 -6.23
CA ALA A 390 5.09 -4.12 -6.34
C ALA A 390 4.64 -3.40 -5.07
N GLY A 391 4.90 -2.10 -5.01
CA GLY A 391 4.50 -1.27 -3.88
C GLY A 391 5.23 -1.63 -2.59
N GLY A 392 4.51 -2.01 -1.55
CA GLY A 392 5.06 -2.34 -0.24
C GLY A 392 5.98 -3.57 -0.17
N LEU A 393 6.07 -4.34 -1.26
CA LEU A 393 6.81 -5.60 -1.32
C LEU A 393 8.11 -5.54 -2.12
N VAL A 394 8.46 -4.39 -2.68
CA VAL A 394 9.72 -4.16 -3.42
C VAL A 394 10.92 -4.56 -2.57
N ALA A 395 11.89 -5.26 -3.16
CA ALA A 395 13.11 -5.67 -2.44
C ALA A 395 14.07 -4.49 -2.28
N ALA A 396 14.25 -4.02 -1.05
CA ALA A 396 15.13 -2.92 -0.72
C ALA A 396 15.53 -2.92 0.75
N GLU A 397 16.67 -2.36 1.10
CA GLU A 397 17.01 -2.03 2.48
C GLU A 397 15.96 -1.11 3.11
N ALA A 398 15.89 -1.11 4.44
CA ALA A 398 14.85 -0.38 5.17
C ALA A 398 14.85 1.14 4.91
N ALA A 399 16.01 1.74 4.63
CA ALA A 399 16.12 3.17 4.36
C ALA A 399 15.55 3.55 2.97
N PRO A 400 16.01 2.99 1.82
CA PRO A 400 15.41 3.27 0.52
C PRO A 400 13.94 2.85 0.46
N PHE A 401 13.57 1.73 1.06
CA PHE A 401 12.17 1.31 1.13
C PHE A 401 11.26 2.38 1.76
N ALA A 402 11.72 3.08 2.77
CA ALA A 402 10.96 4.16 3.40
C ALA A 402 10.61 5.32 2.44
N SER A 403 11.36 5.46 1.34
CA SER A 403 11.02 6.34 0.21
C SER A 403 10.13 5.65 -0.84
N MET A 404 10.44 4.40 -1.17
CA MET A 404 9.75 3.64 -2.24
C MET A 404 8.30 3.28 -1.91
N ARG A 405 7.95 3.16 -0.61
CA ARG A 405 6.62 2.72 -0.14
C ARG A 405 5.53 3.78 -0.22
N VAL A 406 5.84 5.05 -0.58
CA VAL A 406 4.80 6.07 -0.68
C VAL A 406 3.99 5.91 -1.97
N GLN A 407 2.76 6.44 -1.98
CA GLN A 407 1.76 6.09 -2.98
C GLN A 407 2.20 6.32 -4.43
N ALA A 408 2.84 7.46 -4.75
CA ALA A 408 3.29 7.76 -6.11
C ALA A 408 4.29 6.72 -6.63
N GLN A 409 5.28 6.33 -5.80
CA GLN A 409 6.26 5.30 -6.12
C GLN A 409 5.63 3.90 -6.19
N CYS A 410 4.65 3.63 -5.31
CA CYS A 410 3.87 2.39 -5.41
C CYS A 410 3.12 2.29 -6.74
N MET A 411 2.52 3.39 -7.22
CA MET A 411 1.85 3.43 -8.53
C MET A 411 2.85 3.21 -9.68
N ALA A 412 4.03 3.84 -9.63
CA ALA A 412 5.06 3.68 -10.65
C ALA A 412 5.59 2.23 -10.72
N THR A 413 5.90 1.62 -9.57
CA THR A 413 6.31 0.21 -9.51
C THR A 413 5.17 -0.73 -9.92
N GLY A 414 3.92 -0.37 -9.62
CA GLY A 414 2.73 -1.07 -10.08
C GLY A 414 2.61 -1.07 -11.60
N GLN A 415 2.80 0.08 -12.26
CA GLN A 415 2.81 0.17 -13.72
C GLN A 415 3.86 -0.76 -14.33
N ALA A 416 5.07 -0.74 -13.82
CA ALA A 416 6.15 -1.58 -14.32
C ALA A 416 5.88 -3.08 -14.11
N ALA A 417 5.39 -3.47 -12.93
CA ALA A 417 5.03 -4.86 -12.65
C ALA A 417 3.88 -5.35 -13.56
N GLY A 418 2.89 -4.49 -13.84
CA GLY A 418 1.79 -4.80 -14.75
C GLY A 418 2.25 -4.96 -16.19
N VAL A 419 3.11 -4.07 -16.68
CA VAL A 419 3.73 -4.17 -18.02
C VAL A 419 4.56 -5.45 -18.13
N ALA A 420 5.42 -5.72 -17.14
CA ALA A 420 6.26 -6.93 -17.12
C ALA A 420 5.42 -8.22 -17.05
N ALA A 421 4.31 -8.22 -16.31
CA ALA A 421 3.43 -9.38 -16.21
C ALA A 421 2.71 -9.68 -17.54
N ALA A 422 2.39 -8.68 -18.34
CA ALA A 422 1.77 -8.85 -19.65
C ALA A 422 2.80 -9.10 -20.77
N PHE A 423 4.06 -8.74 -20.55
CA PHE A 423 5.11 -8.89 -21.54
C PHE A 423 5.57 -10.35 -21.64
N ARG A 424 5.42 -10.95 -22.85
CA ARG A 424 5.79 -12.35 -23.12
C ARG A 424 5.32 -13.31 -22.02
N PRO A 425 4.00 -13.53 -21.88
CA PRO A 425 3.40 -14.20 -20.72
C PRO A 425 3.85 -15.66 -20.50
N ASP A 426 4.41 -16.32 -21.51
CA ASP A 426 4.87 -17.70 -21.47
C ASP A 426 6.37 -17.83 -21.08
N GLU A 427 7.10 -16.72 -20.99
CA GLU A 427 8.52 -16.72 -20.61
C GLU A 427 8.68 -16.63 -19.09
N ASP A 428 9.79 -17.14 -18.56
CA ASP A 428 10.20 -16.93 -17.18
C ASP A 428 10.47 -15.42 -16.92
N VAL A 429 9.81 -14.82 -15.90
CA VAL A 429 9.98 -13.40 -15.58
C VAL A 429 11.42 -13.00 -15.31
N ARG A 430 12.24 -13.94 -14.86
CA ARG A 430 13.67 -13.73 -14.55
C ARG A 430 14.54 -13.58 -15.80
N ARG A 431 14.00 -13.90 -16.98
CA ARG A 431 14.68 -13.90 -18.27
C ARG A 431 14.11 -12.88 -19.25
N LEU A 432 13.12 -12.11 -18.84
CA LEU A 432 12.55 -11.06 -19.68
C LEU A 432 13.63 -10.05 -20.10
N ASP A 433 13.49 -9.49 -21.26
CA ASP A 433 14.27 -8.31 -21.68
C ASP A 433 13.79 -7.09 -20.87
N PHE A 434 14.49 -6.78 -19.78
CA PHE A 434 14.14 -5.69 -18.87
C PHE A 434 14.27 -4.31 -19.54
N ALA A 435 15.17 -4.17 -20.53
CA ALA A 435 15.27 -2.93 -21.30
C ALA A 435 14.03 -2.73 -22.20
N ALA A 436 13.51 -3.80 -22.78
CA ALA A 436 12.26 -3.75 -23.52
C ALA A 436 11.06 -3.43 -22.61
N VAL A 437 11.00 -3.99 -21.41
CA VAL A 437 9.96 -3.65 -20.42
C VAL A 437 10.07 -2.18 -20.00
N ARG A 438 11.28 -1.67 -19.72
CA ARG A 438 11.53 -0.25 -19.43
C ARG A 438 11.00 0.62 -20.58
N HIS A 439 11.37 0.31 -21.82
CA HIS A 439 10.92 1.05 -22.99
C HIS A 439 9.39 1.07 -23.12
N LEU A 440 8.71 -0.06 -22.91
CA LEU A 440 7.24 -0.11 -22.88
C LEU A 440 6.64 0.77 -21.77
N CYS A 441 7.24 0.82 -20.60
CA CYS A 441 6.81 1.72 -19.52
C CYS A 441 6.95 3.19 -19.96
N GLU A 442 8.07 3.55 -20.60
CA GLU A 442 8.35 4.90 -21.12
C GLU A 442 7.36 5.32 -22.22
N THR A 443 7.02 4.42 -23.14
CA THR A 443 5.99 4.69 -24.18
C THR A 443 4.60 4.94 -23.59
N GLN A 444 4.35 4.47 -22.35
CA GLN A 444 3.13 4.73 -21.58
C GLN A 444 3.30 5.90 -20.59
N GLY A 445 4.30 6.75 -20.80
CA GLY A 445 4.54 7.98 -20.05
C GLY A 445 5.23 7.80 -18.70
N ALA A 446 5.72 6.59 -18.35
CA ALA A 446 6.54 6.43 -17.15
C ALA A 446 7.86 7.21 -17.27
N ILE A 447 8.31 7.77 -16.17
CA ILE A 447 9.60 8.47 -16.08
C ILE A 447 10.57 7.54 -15.35
N THR A 448 11.57 7.05 -16.04
CA THR A 448 12.51 6.02 -15.56
C THR A 448 13.91 6.57 -15.33
N GLN A 449 14.21 7.75 -15.84
CA GLN A 449 15.52 8.41 -15.71
C GLN A 449 15.37 9.90 -15.47
N THR A 450 16.37 10.51 -14.86
CA THR A 450 16.51 11.97 -14.76
C THR A 450 17.16 12.51 -16.03
N THR A 451 16.42 13.28 -16.79
CA THR A 451 16.99 14.08 -17.91
C THR A 451 17.66 15.33 -17.36
#